data_e0d833378205d52724697a5f6f1954e5
#
_entry.id   e0d833378205d52724697a5f6f1954e5
#
_cell.length_a   1.000
_cell.length_b   1.000
_cell.length_c   1.000
_cell.angle_alpha   90.00
_cell.angle_beta   90.00
_cell.angle_gamma   90.00
#
_symmetry.space_group_name_H-M   'P 1'
#
loop_
_entity.id
_entity.type
_entity.pdbx_description
1 polymer ?
#
loop_
_entity_poly.entity_id
_entity_poly.type
_entity_poly.pdbx_seq_one_letter_code
_entity_poly.pdbx_strand_id
1 'polypeptide(L)'
;MDPFCEGLEADYSGESRALSNAWYNTFAEIAVDGFVAAQEAYIKLEDRNSGLELPNEDAYAAVYTIKKGCVTAICFSAMALESFINMFALDYVSRSFAESIDRLEPADKWFLTMKVAFQKELNKGQAPLQLIAKYTKVRNRYIHSKPKLHRLKDLPDNIPSINFKEDFFTPAYESLQAMKASGEWIQENCGGNARRLETQDYGHEYPTNSEKS
;
A
#
# COMPACT_ATOMS: atom_id res chain seq x y z
N MET A 1 -3.31 34.61 -13.02
CA MET A 1 -3.74 33.64 -14.04
C MET A 1 -2.50 33.00 -14.57
N ASP A 2 -2.36 31.73 -14.36
CA ASP A 2 -1.16 30.97 -14.72
C ASP A 2 -1.31 30.55 -16.21
N PRO A 3 -0.40 30.96 -17.13
CA PRO A 3 -0.53 30.70 -18.56
C PRO A 3 -0.41 29.22 -18.93
N PHE A 4 -0.12 28.34 -17.98
CA PHE A 4 -0.04 26.88 -18.19
C PHE A 4 -1.38 26.14 -18.13
N CYS A 5 -2.48 26.80 -17.71
CA CYS A 5 -3.80 26.16 -17.62
C CYS A 5 -4.65 26.23 -18.89
N GLU A 6 -4.27 27.01 -19.90
CA GLU A 6 -5.08 27.23 -21.12
C GLU A 6 -4.89 26.22 -22.25
N GLY A 7 -4.08 25.19 -22.06
CA GLY A 7 -3.78 24.19 -23.11
C GLY A 7 -4.25 22.76 -22.86
N LEU A 8 -4.91 22.46 -21.75
CA LEU A 8 -5.25 21.09 -21.33
C LEU A 8 -6.73 20.72 -21.51
N GLU A 9 -7.46 21.39 -22.37
CA GLU A 9 -8.75 20.89 -22.88
C GLU A 9 -8.53 19.85 -23.99
N ALA A 10 -7.85 18.76 -23.67
CA ALA A 10 -7.73 17.64 -24.59
C ALA A 10 -8.74 16.55 -24.21
N ASP A 11 -9.84 16.54 -24.93
CA ASP A 11 -10.56 15.38 -25.49
C ASP A 11 -10.57 14.06 -24.69
N TYR A 12 -10.98 14.12 -23.43
CA TYR A 12 -11.35 12.92 -22.68
C TYR A 12 -12.85 12.96 -22.36
N SER A 13 -13.61 12.02 -22.94
CA SER A 13 -15.00 11.81 -22.57
C SER A 13 -15.07 11.63 -21.02
N GLY A 14 -15.97 12.36 -20.37
CA GLY A 14 -16.09 12.37 -18.91
C GLY A 14 -16.29 10.97 -18.27
N GLU A 15 -16.74 9.99 -19.05
CA GLU A 15 -16.92 8.60 -18.63
C GLU A 15 -15.60 7.87 -18.35
N SER A 16 -14.55 8.08 -19.17
CA SER A 16 -13.24 7.45 -18.93
C SER A 16 -12.57 7.95 -17.67
N ARG A 17 -12.78 9.22 -17.33
CA ARG A 17 -12.23 9.81 -16.09
C ARG A 17 -12.93 9.28 -14.83
N ALA A 18 -14.25 9.07 -14.88
CA ALA A 18 -15.02 8.58 -13.75
C ALA A 18 -14.65 7.12 -13.39
N LEU A 19 -14.51 6.25 -14.38
CA LEU A 19 -14.15 4.85 -14.17
C LEU A 19 -12.73 4.66 -13.64
N SER A 20 -11.76 5.42 -14.14
CA SER A 20 -10.38 5.30 -13.69
C SER A 20 -10.15 5.86 -12.28
N ASN A 21 -10.97 6.82 -11.82
CA ASN A 21 -10.90 7.37 -10.46
C ASN A 21 -11.27 6.36 -9.39
N ALA A 22 -12.12 5.39 -9.71
CA ALA A 22 -12.61 4.42 -8.74
C ALA A 22 -11.53 3.42 -8.31
N TRP A 23 -10.62 3.03 -9.20
CA TRP A 23 -9.73 1.90 -8.93
C TRP A 23 -8.70 2.15 -7.83
N TYR A 24 -8.03 3.29 -7.80
CA TYR A 24 -7.02 3.52 -6.76
C TYR A 24 -7.63 3.67 -5.37
N ASN A 25 -8.82 4.27 -5.23
CA ASN A 25 -9.54 4.33 -3.95
C ASN A 25 -10.06 2.94 -3.57
N THR A 26 -10.62 2.18 -4.51
CA THR A 26 -11.01 0.79 -4.27
C THR A 26 -9.83 -0.06 -3.78
N PHE A 27 -8.67 0.08 -4.39
CA PHE A 27 -7.47 -0.63 -3.93
C PHE A 27 -7.03 -0.17 -2.54
N ALA A 28 -7.12 1.12 -2.23
CA ALA A 28 -6.82 1.65 -0.90
C ALA A 28 -7.77 1.07 0.16
N GLU A 29 -9.07 1.03 -0.11
CA GLU A 29 -10.08 0.41 0.76
C GLU A 29 -9.78 -1.08 1.00
N ILE A 30 -9.53 -1.85 -0.06
CA ILE A 30 -9.19 -3.28 0.07
C ILE A 30 -7.92 -3.47 0.92
N ALA A 31 -6.94 -2.58 0.78
CA ALA A 31 -5.71 -2.64 1.57
C ALA A 31 -5.99 -2.43 3.07
N VAL A 32 -6.80 -1.42 3.40
CA VAL A 32 -7.20 -1.11 4.78
C VAL A 32 -8.04 -2.23 5.37
N ASP A 33 -9.05 -2.70 4.66
CA ASP A 33 -9.93 -3.80 5.11
C ASP A 33 -9.12 -5.07 5.38
N GLY A 34 -8.16 -5.38 4.51
CA GLY A 34 -7.26 -6.51 4.71
C GLY A 34 -6.44 -6.37 6.00
N PHE A 35 -5.92 -5.19 6.28
CA PHE A 35 -5.15 -4.93 7.49
C PHE A 35 -6.01 -5.03 8.75
N VAL A 36 -7.19 -4.41 8.76
CA VAL A 36 -8.15 -4.46 9.87
C VAL A 36 -8.56 -5.91 10.16
N ALA A 37 -8.90 -6.68 9.13
CA ALA A 37 -9.24 -8.10 9.30
C ALA A 37 -8.08 -8.91 9.90
N ALA A 38 -6.84 -8.60 9.56
CA ALA A 38 -5.66 -9.23 10.16
C ALA A 38 -5.52 -8.86 11.65
N GLN A 39 -5.73 -7.60 12.01
CA GLN A 39 -5.68 -7.13 13.39
C GLN A 39 -6.76 -7.80 14.27
N GLU A 40 -8.00 -7.87 13.78
CA GLU A 40 -9.09 -8.55 14.46
C GLU A 40 -8.82 -10.04 14.68
N ALA A 41 -8.28 -10.72 13.66
CA ALA A 41 -7.92 -12.12 13.77
C ALA A 41 -6.79 -12.36 14.78
N TYR A 42 -5.83 -11.43 14.86
CA TYR A 42 -4.74 -11.50 15.81
C TYR A 42 -5.22 -11.29 17.26
N ILE A 43 -6.08 -10.29 17.50
CA ILE A 43 -6.69 -10.07 18.83
C ILE A 43 -7.43 -11.31 19.28
N LYS A 44 -8.26 -11.91 18.42
CA LYS A 44 -8.96 -13.15 18.71
C LYS A 44 -8.01 -14.31 19.03
N LEU A 45 -6.86 -14.38 18.37
CA LEU A 45 -5.85 -15.40 18.63
C LEU A 45 -5.19 -15.20 20.00
N GLU A 46 -4.86 -13.95 20.38
CA GLU A 46 -4.25 -13.63 21.68
C GLU A 46 -5.21 -13.81 22.86
N ASP A 47 -6.44 -13.33 22.75
CA ASP A 47 -7.45 -13.47 23.80
C ASP A 47 -7.69 -14.95 24.16
N ARG A 48 -7.53 -15.85 23.22
CA ARG A 48 -7.67 -17.28 23.41
C ARG A 48 -6.44 -17.95 24.02
N ASN A 49 -5.25 -17.45 23.76
CA ASN A 49 -4.01 -17.95 24.38
C ASN A 49 -3.92 -17.68 25.89
N SER A 50 -4.79 -16.80 26.43
CA SER A 50 -4.82 -16.44 27.85
C SER A 50 -5.53 -17.45 28.75
N GLY A 51 -5.98 -18.62 28.27
CA GLY A 51 -6.53 -19.65 29.13
C GLY A 51 -7.42 -20.74 28.54
N LEU A 52 -7.63 -20.75 27.23
CA LEU A 52 -8.45 -21.76 26.54
C LEU A 52 -7.61 -22.45 25.45
N GLU A 53 -7.45 -23.77 25.57
CA GLU A 53 -6.92 -24.59 24.49
C GLU A 53 -7.83 -24.43 23.25
N LEU A 54 -7.27 -23.83 22.18
CA LEU A 54 -7.97 -23.73 20.91
C LEU A 54 -8.09 -25.10 20.26
N PRO A 55 -9.23 -25.40 19.63
CA PRO A 55 -9.25 -26.38 18.56
C PRO A 55 -8.21 -25.95 17.51
N ASN A 56 -7.34 -26.87 17.11
CA ASN A 56 -6.26 -26.57 16.15
C ASN A 56 -6.77 -25.89 14.87
N GLU A 57 -7.99 -26.21 14.42
CA GLU A 57 -8.61 -25.65 13.23
C GLU A 57 -8.86 -24.13 13.32
N ASP A 58 -9.34 -23.63 14.45
CA ASP A 58 -9.60 -22.19 14.65
C ASP A 58 -8.31 -21.38 14.71
N ALA A 59 -7.25 -21.92 15.30
CA ALA A 59 -5.94 -21.30 15.34
C ALA A 59 -5.33 -21.22 13.93
N TYR A 60 -5.45 -22.28 13.13
CA TYR A 60 -5.02 -22.27 11.73
C TYR A 60 -5.80 -21.25 10.90
N ALA A 61 -7.11 -21.15 11.08
CA ALA A 61 -7.95 -20.18 10.41
C ALA A 61 -7.55 -18.73 10.75
N ALA A 62 -7.27 -18.45 12.04
CA ALA A 62 -6.80 -17.13 12.46
C ALA A 62 -5.43 -16.78 11.85
N VAL A 63 -4.46 -17.68 11.92
CA VAL A 63 -3.14 -17.52 11.31
C VAL A 63 -3.25 -17.27 9.80
N TYR A 64 -4.11 -18.02 9.10
CA TYR A 64 -4.36 -17.83 7.69
C TYR A 64 -4.95 -16.45 7.40
N THR A 65 -5.93 -16.00 8.19
CA THR A 65 -6.57 -14.69 8.06
C THR A 65 -5.57 -13.55 8.27
N ILE A 66 -4.70 -13.65 9.29
CA ILE A 66 -3.64 -12.68 9.55
C ILE A 66 -2.71 -12.57 8.32
N LYS A 67 -2.19 -13.70 7.85
CA LYS A 67 -1.29 -13.70 6.68
C LYS A 67 -1.96 -13.13 5.44
N LYS A 68 -3.17 -13.59 5.15
CA LYS A 68 -3.96 -13.12 4.00
C LYS A 68 -4.20 -11.62 4.09
N GLY A 69 -4.65 -11.11 5.23
CA GLY A 69 -4.97 -9.71 5.43
C GLY A 69 -3.75 -8.80 5.27
N CYS A 70 -2.63 -9.16 5.91
CA CYS A 70 -1.39 -8.39 5.77
C CYS A 70 -0.84 -8.40 4.32
N VAL A 71 -0.84 -9.55 3.65
CA VAL A 71 -0.41 -9.61 2.24
C VAL A 71 -1.36 -8.82 1.33
N THR A 72 -2.67 -8.87 1.59
CA THR A 72 -3.66 -8.03 0.89
C THR A 72 -3.33 -6.55 1.08
N ALA A 73 -3.08 -6.10 2.31
CA ALA A 73 -2.70 -4.71 2.59
C ALA A 73 -1.45 -4.29 1.79
N ILE A 74 -0.41 -5.10 1.80
CA ILE A 74 0.85 -4.82 1.08
C ILE A 74 0.60 -4.72 -0.44
N CYS A 75 -0.10 -5.68 -1.01
CA CYS A 75 -0.28 -5.75 -2.47
C CYS A 75 -1.20 -4.64 -2.97
N PHE A 76 -2.32 -4.42 -2.30
CA PHE A 76 -3.31 -3.44 -2.74
C PHE A 76 -2.90 -1.99 -2.45
N SER A 77 -2.10 -1.73 -1.42
CA SER A 77 -1.44 -0.43 -1.25
C SER A 77 -0.53 -0.09 -2.45
N ALA A 78 0.19 -1.09 -2.97
CA ALA A 78 1.00 -0.90 -4.18
C ALA A 78 0.17 -0.54 -5.39
N MET A 79 -0.89 -1.32 -5.60
CA MET A 79 -1.79 -1.09 -6.73
C MET A 79 -2.46 0.27 -6.64
N ALA A 80 -2.85 0.70 -5.43
CA ALA A 80 -3.42 2.02 -5.18
C ALA A 80 -2.44 3.13 -5.58
N LEU A 81 -1.20 3.07 -5.07
CA LEU A 81 -0.17 4.08 -5.37
C LEU A 81 0.22 4.10 -6.85
N GLU A 82 0.35 2.95 -7.49
CA GLU A 82 0.70 2.87 -8.90
C GLU A 82 -0.44 3.34 -9.80
N SER A 83 -1.68 2.93 -9.51
CA SER A 83 -2.87 3.40 -10.22
C SER A 83 -3.05 4.91 -10.07
N PHE A 84 -2.86 5.43 -8.86
CA PHE A 84 -2.98 6.86 -8.58
C PHE A 84 -1.96 7.68 -9.39
N ILE A 85 -0.67 7.32 -9.37
CA ILE A 85 0.35 8.10 -10.07
C ILE A 85 0.22 8.02 -11.58
N ASN A 86 -0.19 6.87 -12.13
CA ASN A 86 -0.46 6.74 -13.55
C ASN A 86 -1.62 7.65 -13.99
N MET A 87 -2.70 7.71 -13.19
CA MET A 87 -3.81 8.64 -13.43
C MET A 87 -3.37 10.09 -13.33
N PHE A 88 -2.54 10.40 -12.34
CA PHE A 88 -2.01 11.74 -12.15
C PHE A 88 -1.15 12.19 -13.33
N ALA A 89 -0.33 11.29 -13.89
CA ALA A 89 0.44 11.55 -15.08
C ALA A 89 -0.45 11.82 -16.31
N LEU A 90 -1.56 11.07 -16.44
CA LEU A 90 -2.53 11.28 -17.53
C LEU A 90 -3.25 12.63 -17.40
N ASP A 91 -3.68 13.00 -16.20
CA ASP A 91 -4.53 14.17 -15.97
C ASP A 91 -3.75 15.49 -15.99
N TYR A 92 -2.54 15.49 -15.46
CA TYR A 92 -1.76 16.71 -15.24
C TYR A 92 -0.58 16.88 -16.20
N VAL A 93 -0.24 15.84 -16.99
CA VAL A 93 0.81 15.95 -18.00
C VAL A 93 0.29 15.58 -19.37
N SER A 94 0.27 14.32 -19.73
CA SER A 94 -0.29 13.82 -20.99
C SER A 94 -0.29 12.30 -21.06
N ARG A 95 -1.06 11.75 -22.01
CA ARG A 95 -1.05 10.33 -22.33
C ARG A 95 0.33 9.84 -22.75
N SER A 96 0.98 10.55 -23.65
CA SER A 96 2.32 10.19 -24.15
C SER A 96 3.35 10.15 -23.02
N PHE A 97 3.26 11.08 -22.07
CA PHE A 97 4.12 11.05 -20.88
C PHE A 97 3.83 9.82 -20.01
N ALA A 98 2.57 9.56 -19.69
CA ALA A 98 2.19 8.40 -18.88
C ALA A 98 2.68 7.08 -19.52
N GLU A 99 2.53 6.91 -20.84
CA GLU A 99 3.06 5.76 -21.57
C GLU A 99 4.60 5.68 -21.52
N SER A 100 5.29 6.82 -21.55
CA SER A 100 6.76 6.86 -21.51
C SER A 100 7.35 6.42 -20.18
N ILE A 101 6.63 6.65 -19.08
CA ILE A 101 7.06 6.30 -17.72
C ILE A 101 6.53 4.94 -17.24
N ASP A 102 5.70 4.25 -18.03
CA ASP A 102 4.99 3.04 -17.60
C ASP A 102 5.91 1.95 -17.05
N ARG A 103 7.10 1.80 -17.63
CA ARG A 103 8.09 0.78 -17.24
C ARG A 103 9.01 1.18 -16.08
N LEU A 104 8.88 2.40 -15.58
CA LEU A 104 9.71 2.86 -14.46
C LEU A 104 9.27 2.23 -13.14
N GLU A 105 10.20 2.17 -12.19
CA GLU A 105 9.89 1.83 -10.82
C GLU A 105 8.92 2.84 -10.21
N PRO A 106 8.00 2.43 -9.33
CA PRO A 106 6.97 3.31 -8.77
C PRO A 106 7.52 4.62 -8.18
N ALA A 107 8.63 4.58 -7.45
CA ALA A 107 9.23 5.78 -6.89
C ALA A 107 9.74 6.77 -7.95
N ASP A 108 10.27 6.27 -9.08
CA ASP A 108 10.72 7.10 -10.18
C ASP A 108 9.53 7.67 -10.97
N LYS A 109 8.43 6.91 -11.14
CA LYS A 109 7.17 7.45 -11.70
C LYS A 109 6.68 8.63 -10.87
N TRP A 110 6.62 8.49 -9.55
CA TRP A 110 6.22 9.56 -8.64
C TRP A 110 7.13 10.79 -8.76
N PHE A 111 8.45 10.59 -8.70
CA PHE A 111 9.42 11.67 -8.82
C PHE A 111 9.25 12.46 -10.13
N LEU A 112 9.22 11.77 -11.27
CA LEU A 112 9.12 12.41 -12.57
C LEU A 112 7.78 13.10 -12.77
N THR A 113 6.67 12.47 -12.39
CA THR A 113 5.34 13.06 -12.54
C THR A 113 5.20 14.34 -11.73
N MET A 114 5.63 14.35 -10.46
CA MET A 114 5.55 15.55 -9.63
C MET A 114 6.44 16.67 -10.14
N LYS A 115 7.64 16.33 -10.66
CA LYS A 115 8.53 17.31 -11.24
C LYS A 115 7.96 17.93 -12.50
N VAL A 116 7.37 17.15 -13.39
CA VAL A 116 6.84 17.63 -14.67
C VAL A 116 5.50 18.34 -14.50
N ALA A 117 4.57 17.79 -13.72
CA ALA A 117 3.23 18.34 -13.56
C ALA A 117 3.20 19.62 -12.72
N PHE A 118 4.02 19.71 -11.68
CA PHE A 118 3.93 20.79 -10.68
C PHE A 118 5.24 21.55 -10.47
N GLN A 119 6.30 21.21 -11.21
CA GLN A 119 7.66 21.75 -11.00
C GLN A 119 8.14 21.56 -9.54
N LYS A 120 7.64 20.53 -8.86
CA LYS A 120 8.01 20.18 -7.51
C LYS A 120 9.01 19.03 -7.51
N GLU A 121 10.08 19.18 -6.74
CA GLU A 121 11.06 18.12 -6.56
C GLU A 121 10.78 17.38 -5.26
N LEU A 122 10.41 16.11 -5.39
CA LEU A 122 10.40 15.18 -4.29
C LEU A 122 11.84 14.80 -3.93
N ASN A 123 12.19 14.92 -2.66
CA ASN A 123 13.49 14.45 -2.20
C ASN A 123 13.50 12.91 -2.15
N LYS A 124 14.37 12.28 -2.94
CA LYS A 124 14.50 10.81 -2.98
C LYS A 124 14.88 10.17 -1.66
N GLY A 125 15.50 10.92 -0.74
CA GLY A 125 15.90 10.46 0.60
C GLY A 125 14.82 10.67 1.69
N GLN A 126 13.66 11.20 1.35
CA GLN A 126 12.59 11.51 2.30
C GLN A 126 11.25 10.88 1.89
N ALA A 127 10.29 10.85 2.81
CA ALA A 127 8.91 10.51 2.49
C ALA A 127 8.32 11.52 1.48
N PRO A 128 7.43 11.07 0.55
CA PRO A 128 6.93 9.70 0.42
C PRO A 128 7.82 8.77 -0.40
N LEU A 129 8.78 9.27 -1.20
CA LEU A 129 9.56 8.44 -2.15
C LEU A 129 10.33 7.31 -1.47
N GLN A 130 10.93 7.60 -0.31
CA GLN A 130 11.66 6.58 0.45
C GLN A 130 10.74 5.43 0.89
N LEU A 131 9.53 5.76 1.34
CA LEU A 131 8.53 4.76 1.73
C LEU A 131 8.04 3.96 0.51
N ILE A 132 7.73 4.61 -0.61
CA ILE A 132 7.32 3.95 -1.85
C ILE A 132 8.40 2.97 -2.32
N ALA A 133 9.67 3.40 -2.35
CA ALA A 133 10.78 2.55 -2.77
C ALA A 133 11.00 1.35 -1.82
N LYS A 134 10.91 1.60 -0.51
CA LYS A 134 11.05 0.55 0.51
C LYS A 134 9.98 -0.51 0.34
N TYR A 135 8.73 -0.09 0.29
CA TYR A 135 7.64 -1.03 0.29
C TYR A 135 7.40 -1.70 -1.08
N THR A 136 7.80 -1.08 -2.21
CA THR A 136 7.83 -1.77 -3.50
C THR A 136 8.70 -3.03 -3.44
N LYS A 137 9.85 -2.96 -2.74
CA LYS A 137 10.71 -4.13 -2.50
C LYS A 137 10.03 -5.17 -1.62
N VAL A 138 9.27 -4.73 -0.61
CA VAL A 138 8.50 -5.63 0.26
C VAL A 138 7.42 -6.35 -0.55
N ARG A 139 6.61 -5.62 -1.32
CA ARG A 139 5.60 -6.21 -2.21
C ARG A 139 6.19 -7.26 -3.13
N ASN A 140 7.32 -6.94 -3.80
CA ASN A 140 7.98 -7.86 -4.71
C ASN A 140 8.45 -9.15 -4.03
N ARG A 141 8.84 -9.10 -2.75
CA ARG A 141 9.18 -10.29 -1.96
C ARG A 141 7.98 -11.23 -1.79
N TYR A 142 6.79 -10.68 -1.54
CA TYR A 142 5.58 -11.50 -1.36
C TYR A 142 5.05 -12.05 -2.69
N ILE A 143 5.02 -11.24 -3.75
CA ILE A 143 4.47 -11.65 -5.06
C ILE A 143 5.41 -12.60 -5.80
N HIS A 144 6.71 -12.37 -5.71
CA HIS A 144 7.72 -13.15 -6.43
C HIS A 144 8.49 -14.14 -5.53
N SER A 145 7.88 -14.52 -4.39
CA SER A 145 8.48 -15.51 -3.52
C SER A 145 8.66 -16.84 -4.27
N LYS A 146 9.91 -17.20 -4.54
CA LYS A 146 10.22 -18.50 -5.11
C LYS A 146 10.18 -19.54 -4.01
N PRO A 147 9.45 -20.66 -4.18
CA PRO A 147 9.48 -21.74 -3.22
C PRO A 147 10.92 -22.25 -3.09
N LYS A 148 11.46 -22.22 -1.88
CA LYS A 148 12.76 -22.84 -1.58
C LYS A 148 12.49 -24.31 -1.31
N LEU A 149 12.99 -25.18 -2.19
CA LEU A 149 13.01 -26.61 -1.93
C LEU A 149 14.05 -26.89 -0.84
N HIS A 150 13.59 -27.03 0.40
CA HIS A 150 14.43 -27.57 1.47
C HIS A 150 14.38 -29.10 1.41
N ARG A 151 15.54 -29.74 1.44
CA ARG A 151 15.57 -31.20 1.68
C ARG A 151 15.10 -31.42 3.12
N LEU A 152 14.33 -32.49 3.36
CA LEU A 152 13.83 -32.84 4.70
C LEU A 152 14.94 -32.84 5.77
N LYS A 153 16.15 -33.26 5.40
CA LYS A 153 17.33 -33.28 6.28
C LYS A 153 17.91 -31.88 6.58
N ASP A 154 17.55 -30.86 5.80
CA ASP A 154 18.01 -29.48 5.96
C ASP A 154 16.96 -28.62 6.68
N LEU A 155 15.83 -29.21 7.09
CA LEU A 155 14.84 -28.53 7.92
C LEU A 155 15.42 -28.40 9.34
N PRO A 156 15.33 -27.19 9.93
CA PRO A 156 15.71 -27.04 11.32
C PRO A 156 14.82 -27.92 12.22
N ASP A 157 15.41 -28.51 13.25
CA ASP A 157 14.66 -29.35 14.23
C ASP A 157 13.50 -28.60 14.88
N ASN A 158 13.57 -27.28 14.91
CA ASN A 158 12.50 -26.41 15.37
C ASN A 158 11.95 -25.61 14.18
N ILE A 159 10.63 -25.69 13.93
CA ILE A 159 9.93 -24.79 13.03
C ILE A 159 10.12 -23.37 13.59
N PRO A 160 10.69 -22.42 12.80
CA PRO A 160 10.85 -21.06 13.29
C PRO A 160 9.50 -20.50 13.76
N SER A 161 9.45 -20.00 14.97
CA SER A 161 8.24 -19.32 15.46
C SER A 161 7.93 -18.15 14.54
N ILE A 162 6.66 -18.05 14.10
CA ILE A 162 6.23 -16.94 13.27
C ILE A 162 6.21 -15.68 14.13
N ASN A 163 7.02 -14.70 13.80
CA ASN A 163 6.91 -13.37 14.38
C ASN A 163 5.90 -12.55 13.57
N PHE A 164 4.62 -12.63 13.95
CA PHE A 164 3.57 -11.92 13.23
C PHE A 164 3.83 -10.43 13.10
N LYS A 165 4.40 -9.81 14.12
CA LYS A 165 4.70 -8.38 14.12
C LYS A 165 5.69 -8.04 13.01
N GLU A 166 6.87 -8.65 13.02
CA GLU A 166 7.95 -8.32 12.10
C GLU A 166 7.73 -8.89 10.70
N ASP A 167 7.16 -10.11 10.62
CA ASP A 167 7.00 -10.80 9.34
C ASP A 167 5.80 -10.31 8.54
N PHE A 168 4.74 -9.77 9.20
CA PHE A 168 3.48 -9.44 8.55
C PHE A 168 2.95 -8.05 8.89
N PHE A 169 2.75 -7.71 10.16
CA PHE A 169 2.11 -6.45 10.53
C PHE A 169 2.96 -5.22 10.21
N THR A 170 4.22 -5.20 10.59
CA THR A 170 5.09 -4.06 10.29
C THR A 170 5.19 -3.77 8.78
N PRO A 171 5.45 -4.76 7.90
CA PRO A 171 5.43 -4.51 6.46
C PRO A 171 4.08 -4.04 5.91
N ALA A 172 2.97 -4.57 6.42
CA ALA A 172 1.63 -4.16 6.01
C ALA A 172 1.34 -2.72 6.43
N TYR A 173 1.61 -2.38 7.69
CA TYR A 173 1.44 -1.04 8.22
C TYR A 173 2.29 0.00 7.46
N GLU A 174 3.57 -0.29 7.23
CA GLU A 174 4.46 0.59 6.46
C GLU A 174 3.97 0.83 5.01
N SER A 175 3.30 -0.16 4.40
CA SER A 175 2.72 0.02 3.07
C SER A 175 1.51 0.97 3.09
N LEU A 176 0.69 0.92 4.13
CA LEU A 176 -0.39 1.87 4.36
C LEU A 176 0.15 3.28 4.68
N GLN A 177 1.22 3.36 5.47
CA GLN A 177 1.91 4.65 5.73
C GLN A 177 2.46 5.28 4.44
N ALA A 178 2.94 4.49 3.50
CA ALA A 178 3.38 5.00 2.20
C ALA A 178 2.22 5.63 1.41
N MET A 179 1.03 5.03 1.43
CA MET A 179 -0.16 5.64 0.82
C MET A 179 -0.54 6.95 1.51
N LYS A 180 -0.60 6.96 2.85
CA LYS A 180 -0.95 8.15 3.64
C LYS A 180 0.01 9.29 3.38
N ALA A 181 1.32 9.06 3.51
CA ALA A 181 2.36 10.05 3.28
C ALA A 181 2.33 10.61 1.84
N SER A 182 1.98 9.77 0.86
CA SER A 182 1.86 10.20 -0.53
C SER A 182 0.64 11.09 -0.74
N GLY A 183 -0.50 10.75 -0.15
CA GLY A 183 -1.72 11.56 -0.18
C GLY A 183 -1.53 12.91 0.51
N GLU A 184 -0.94 12.92 1.70
CA GLU A 184 -0.64 14.14 2.46
C GLU A 184 0.30 15.05 1.69
N TRP A 185 1.38 14.51 1.14
CA TRP A 185 2.35 15.29 0.36
C TRP A 185 1.68 16.00 -0.84
N ILE A 186 0.78 15.31 -1.55
CA ILE A 186 0.05 15.90 -2.67
C ILE A 186 -0.86 17.04 -2.22
N GLN A 187 -1.60 16.84 -1.13
CA GLN A 187 -2.48 17.87 -0.58
C GLN A 187 -1.71 19.14 -0.21
N GLU A 188 -0.54 18.97 0.41
CA GLU A 188 0.31 20.07 0.86
C GLU A 188 1.00 20.80 -0.31
N ASN A 189 1.39 20.09 -1.35
CA ASN A 189 2.29 20.63 -2.38
C ASN A 189 1.64 20.90 -3.73
N CYS A 190 0.51 20.26 -4.05
CA CYS A 190 -0.12 20.37 -5.36
C CYS A 190 -1.43 21.18 -5.36
N GLY A 191 -1.84 21.72 -4.20
CA GLY A 191 -3.01 22.56 -4.06
C GLY A 191 -4.35 21.82 -3.95
N GLY A 192 -5.40 22.53 -3.51
CA GLY A 192 -6.69 21.96 -3.13
C GLY A 192 -7.52 21.33 -4.27
N ASN A 193 -7.16 21.57 -5.52
CA ASN A 193 -7.83 20.99 -6.70
C ASN A 193 -7.15 19.69 -7.18
N ALA A 194 -6.01 19.31 -6.61
CA ALA A 194 -5.36 18.05 -6.95
C ALA A 194 -6.22 16.87 -6.48
N ARG A 195 -6.25 15.78 -7.25
CA ARG A 195 -6.93 14.56 -6.86
C ARG A 195 -6.40 14.07 -5.51
N ARG A 196 -7.30 13.56 -4.71
CA ARG A 196 -6.98 13.02 -3.39
C ARG A 196 -6.87 11.51 -3.45
N LEU A 197 -5.79 11.00 -2.90
CA LEU A 197 -5.72 9.61 -2.48
C LEU A 197 -6.39 9.55 -1.10
N GLU A 198 -7.60 9.00 -1.05
CA GLU A 198 -8.32 8.86 0.20
C GLU A 198 -7.63 7.80 1.07
N THR A 199 -7.18 8.24 2.23
CA THR A 199 -6.59 7.35 3.23
C THR A 199 -7.44 7.42 4.47
N GLN A 200 -7.98 6.28 4.88
CA GLN A 200 -8.70 6.16 6.14
C GLN A 200 -7.72 6.04 7.30
N ASP A 201 -8.16 6.40 8.49
CA ASP A 201 -7.43 6.08 9.71
C ASP A 201 -7.58 4.59 10.00
N TYR A 202 -6.47 3.86 9.98
CA TYR A 202 -6.41 2.41 10.20
C TYR A 202 -5.84 2.04 11.57
N GLY A 203 -5.78 3.01 12.48
CA GLY A 203 -5.38 2.77 13.86
C GLY A 203 -3.89 2.51 14.05
N HIS A 204 -3.56 1.58 14.93
CA HIS A 204 -2.19 1.30 15.35
C HIS A 204 -1.50 0.24 14.47
N GLU A 205 -0.18 0.30 14.41
CA GLU A 205 0.66 -0.67 13.69
C GLU A 205 0.41 -2.11 14.11
N TYR A 206 0.18 -2.30 15.40
CA TYR A 206 0.01 -3.61 16.00
C TYR A 206 -1.14 -3.58 17.02
N PRO A 207 -2.02 -4.58 17.03
CA PRO A 207 -3.10 -4.63 18.00
C PRO A 207 -2.51 -4.67 19.43
N THR A 208 -2.85 -3.69 20.24
CA THR A 208 -2.45 -3.65 21.64
C THR A 208 -3.65 -3.97 22.51
N ASN A 209 -3.49 -4.92 23.44
CA ASN A 209 -4.50 -5.23 24.46
C ASN A 209 -4.65 -4.12 25.54
N SER A 210 -4.18 -2.89 25.27
CA SER A 210 -4.08 -1.81 26.26
C SER A 210 -5.38 -1.11 26.64
N GLU A 211 -6.52 -1.50 26.10
CA GLU A 211 -7.81 -0.88 26.43
C GLU A 211 -8.71 -1.73 27.35
N LYS A 212 -8.18 -2.76 27.99
CA LYS A 212 -8.88 -3.48 29.06
C LYS A 212 -8.28 -3.12 30.41
N SER A 213 -8.52 -1.88 30.87
CA SER A 213 -8.38 -1.50 32.27
C SER A 213 -9.63 -0.78 32.76
#